data_1c1aa296165c79bdbe7fda5f30596525
#
_entry.id   1c1aa296165c79bdbe7fda5f30596525
#
_cell.length_a   1.000
_cell.length_b   1.000
_cell.length_c   1.000
_cell.angle_alpha   90.00
_cell.angle_beta   90.00
_cell.angle_gamma   90.00
#
_symmetry.space_group_name_H-M   'P 1'
#
loop_
_entity.id
_entity.type
_entity.pdbx_description
1 polymer ?
#
loop_
_entity_poly.entity_id
_entity_poly.type
_entity_poly.pdbx_seq_one_letter_code
_entity_poly.pdbx_strand_id
1 'polypeptide(L)'
;MLESLLKAGILTQATRKLSVPVSVTWRKPRDGWIKLNTHGALKDCGQAAGGVTQNQLGEVAWGFYEYYGKCSILEAKLKAVETGLRLCWQSNFNKVWVEVDSKAAMLLCIQKDKGPWEVQYTLESIHQYTSKMDIHFSHIWREGNKVVDWFANKGYIEKCFNLLQANELHGLIRGLIRMDKMNMASIRMMKEAQEEEGRSDTGTAGARGWNWDCAVLDRSGW
;
A
#
# COMPACT_ATOMS: atom_id res chain seq x y z
N MET A 1 9.13 4.00 -49.06
CA MET A 1 8.63 5.26 -48.48
C MET A 1 8.62 5.24 -46.95
N LEU A 2 8.03 4.23 -46.27
CA LEU A 2 8.04 4.13 -44.80
C LEU A 2 9.46 3.99 -44.21
N GLU A 3 10.32 3.14 -44.78
CA GLU A 3 11.71 2.95 -44.34
C GLU A 3 12.57 4.21 -44.49
N SER A 4 12.29 5.01 -45.55
CA SER A 4 13.01 6.27 -45.77
C SER A 4 12.67 7.33 -44.72
N LEU A 5 11.44 7.35 -44.22
CA LEU A 5 10.97 8.27 -43.17
C LEU A 5 11.47 7.87 -41.79
N LEU A 6 11.65 6.57 -41.54
CA LEU A 6 12.30 6.04 -40.32
C LEU A 6 13.79 6.37 -40.30
N LYS A 7 14.51 6.24 -41.43
CA LYS A 7 15.94 6.62 -41.56
C LYS A 7 16.16 8.12 -41.43
N ALA A 8 15.19 8.95 -41.78
CA ALA A 8 15.26 10.41 -41.66
C ALA A 8 14.90 10.92 -40.24
N GLY A 9 14.59 10.03 -39.28
CA GLY A 9 14.20 10.42 -37.92
C GLY A 9 12.85 11.14 -37.81
N ILE A 10 12.04 11.12 -38.90
CA ILE A 10 10.74 11.81 -38.98
C ILE A 10 9.61 10.95 -38.39
N LEU A 11 9.81 9.62 -38.36
CA LEU A 11 8.91 8.68 -37.70
C LEU A 11 9.68 7.94 -36.60
N THR A 12 9.38 8.22 -35.35
CA THR A 12 9.76 7.36 -34.25
C THR A 12 8.81 6.18 -34.22
N GLN A 13 9.33 4.94 -34.33
CA GLN A 13 8.54 3.76 -33.95
C GLN A 13 8.17 3.91 -32.48
N ALA A 14 6.94 4.28 -32.20
CA ALA A 14 6.36 4.15 -30.89
C ALA A 14 6.28 2.65 -30.58
N THR A 15 7.32 2.12 -29.92
CA THR A 15 7.27 0.77 -29.35
C THR A 15 6.11 0.74 -28.38
N ARG A 16 5.00 0.09 -28.77
CA ARG A 16 3.89 -0.19 -27.86
C ARG A 16 4.47 -1.04 -26.74
N LYS A 17 4.68 -0.43 -25.56
CA LYS A 17 5.03 -1.18 -24.36
C LYS A 17 3.87 -2.14 -24.09
N LEU A 18 4.11 -3.42 -24.26
CA LEU A 18 3.15 -4.46 -23.94
C LEU A 18 2.85 -4.37 -22.43
N SER A 19 1.59 -4.41 -22.10
CA SER A 19 1.14 -4.43 -20.70
C SER A 19 0.53 -5.80 -20.42
N VAL A 20 1.03 -6.46 -19.38
CA VAL A 20 0.57 -7.79 -18.97
C VAL A 20 -0.42 -7.65 -17.82
N PRO A 21 -1.61 -8.27 -17.91
CA PRO A 21 -2.56 -8.28 -16.80
C PRO A 21 -2.06 -9.19 -15.67
N VAL A 22 -2.01 -8.67 -14.45
CA VAL A 22 -1.66 -9.41 -13.24
C VAL A 22 -2.85 -9.40 -12.29
N SER A 23 -3.21 -10.58 -11.78
CA SER A 23 -4.27 -10.75 -10.79
C SER A 23 -3.79 -10.31 -9.40
N VAL A 24 -4.54 -9.44 -8.76
CA VAL A 24 -4.29 -8.96 -7.39
C VAL A 24 -5.48 -9.34 -6.53
N THR A 25 -5.25 -10.16 -5.51
CA THR A 25 -6.29 -10.65 -4.60
C THR A 25 -5.95 -10.28 -3.18
N TRP A 26 -6.90 -9.71 -2.46
CA TRP A 26 -6.79 -9.56 -1.01
C TRP A 26 -6.84 -10.95 -0.35
N ARG A 27 -5.90 -11.22 0.56
CA ARG A 27 -5.80 -12.53 1.24
C ARG A 27 -6.25 -12.39 2.69
N LYS A 28 -7.05 -13.33 3.16
CA LYS A 28 -7.47 -13.43 4.56
C LYS A 28 -6.27 -13.68 5.46
N PRO A 29 -6.23 -13.13 6.69
CA PRO A 29 -5.23 -13.50 7.67
C PRO A 29 -5.46 -14.94 8.15
N ARG A 30 -4.41 -15.53 8.71
CA ARG A 30 -4.50 -16.85 9.37
C ARG A 30 -5.31 -16.76 10.67
N ASP A 31 -5.71 -17.89 11.18
CA ASP A 31 -6.47 -17.95 12.42
C ASP A 31 -5.75 -17.30 13.61
N GLY A 32 -6.51 -16.58 14.44
CA GLY A 32 -5.99 -15.81 15.56
C GLY A 32 -5.29 -14.50 15.19
N TRP A 33 -5.22 -14.14 13.91
CA TRP A 33 -4.69 -12.86 13.43
C TRP A 33 -5.79 -11.93 12.95
N ILE A 34 -5.60 -10.64 13.19
CA ILE A 34 -6.37 -9.59 12.53
C ILE A 34 -5.53 -8.97 11.43
N LYS A 35 -6.12 -8.73 10.27
CA LYS A 35 -5.47 -8.01 9.18
C LYS A 35 -5.87 -6.55 9.23
N LEU A 36 -4.88 -5.67 9.31
CA LEU A 36 -5.04 -4.22 9.21
C LEU A 36 -4.56 -3.77 7.84
N ASN A 37 -5.47 -3.37 6.98
CA ASN A 37 -5.14 -2.69 5.74
C ASN A 37 -5.15 -1.18 5.97
N THR A 38 -4.18 -0.46 5.41
CA THR A 38 -4.11 1.01 5.50
C THR A 38 -3.80 1.66 4.15
N HIS A 39 -4.27 2.89 3.97
CA HIS A 39 -3.99 3.71 2.79
C HIS A 39 -3.95 5.19 3.15
N GLY A 40 -3.01 5.91 2.55
CA GLY A 40 -2.98 7.38 2.57
C GLY A 40 -3.20 7.92 1.16
N ALA A 41 -4.12 8.86 1.02
CA ALA A 41 -4.48 9.51 -0.24
C ALA A 41 -4.08 10.98 -0.23
N LEU A 42 -3.50 11.43 -1.36
CA LEU A 42 -3.23 12.85 -1.64
C LEU A 42 -4.26 13.36 -2.64
N LYS A 43 -4.87 14.50 -2.35
CA LYS A 43 -5.68 15.30 -3.28
C LYS A 43 -5.34 16.78 -3.15
N ASP A 44 -5.89 17.60 -4.03
CA ASP A 44 -5.50 19.01 -4.25
C ASP A 44 -5.42 19.86 -2.98
N CYS A 45 -6.28 19.64 -2.00
CA CYS A 45 -6.34 20.45 -0.78
C CYS A 45 -5.88 19.72 0.49
N GLY A 46 -5.26 18.54 0.39
CA GLY A 46 -4.71 17.87 1.57
C GLY A 46 -4.62 16.36 1.47
N GLN A 47 -4.22 15.77 2.59
CA GLN A 47 -4.01 14.35 2.77
C GLN A 47 -5.11 13.77 3.66
N ALA A 48 -5.55 12.59 3.33
CA ALA A 48 -6.43 11.80 4.18
C ALA A 48 -5.93 10.35 4.22
N ALA A 49 -6.32 9.63 5.23
CA ALA A 49 -6.01 8.23 5.39
C ALA A 49 -7.24 7.40 5.74
N GLY A 50 -7.12 6.12 5.52
CA GLY A 50 -8.10 5.14 5.95
C GLY A 50 -7.41 3.86 6.42
N GLY A 51 -8.12 3.13 7.25
CA GLY A 51 -7.75 1.79 7.68
C GLY A 51 -8.98 0.93 7.94
N VAL A 52 -8.81 -0.38 7.82
CA VAL A 52 -9.84 -1.36 8.12
C VAL A 52 -9.21 -2.61 8.71
N THR A 53 -9.86 -3.20 9.69
CA THR A 53 -9.48 -4.50 10.23
C THR A 53 -10.44 -5.60 9.78
N GLN A 54 -9.87 -6.74 9.40
CA GLN A 54 -10.64 -7.92 8.99
C GLN A 54 -10.05 -9.19 9.62
N ASN A 55 -10.91 -10.10 10.07
CA ASN A 55 -10.53 -11.38 10.66
C ASN A 55 -10.31 -12.47 9.57
N GLN A 56 -9.99 -13.69 9.98
CA GLN A 56 -9.80 -14.87 9.12
C GLN A 56 -11.03 -15.25 8.29
N LEU A 57 -12.21 -14.79 8.66
CA LEU A 57 -13.45 -14.96 7.89
C LEU A 57 -13.66 -13.82 6.88
N GLY A 58 -12.80 -12.80 6.89
CA GLY A 58 -12.96 -11.57 6.11
C GLY A 58 -14.04 -10.64 6.67
N GLU A 59 -14.39 -10.79 7.94
CA GLU A 59 -15.35 -9.93 8.61
C GLU A 59 -14.63 -8.71 9.20
N VAL A 60 -15.23 -7.54 9.02
CA VAL A 60 -14.70 -6.30 9.55
C VAL A 60 -15.02 -6.20 11.03
N ALA A 61 -14.03 -5.86 11.86
CA ALA A 61 -14.27 -5.43 13.23
C ALA A 61 -14.59 -3.92 13.24
N TRP A 62 -13.74 -3.12 12.65
CA TRP A 62 -13.93 -1.68 12.48
C TRP A 62 -13.12 -1.16 11.28
N GLY A 63 -13.49 0.04 10.82
CA GLY A 63 -12.70 0.83 9.87
C GLY A 63 -12.66 2.28 10.31
N PHE A 64 -11.60 3.00 9.95
CA PHE A 64 -11.45 4.43 10.26
C PHE A 64 -11.09 5.23 9.02
N TYR A 65 -11.37 6.52 9.10
CA TYR A 65 -10.82 7.53 8.21
C TYR A 65 -10.37 8.75 9.00
N GLU A 66 -9.38 9.45 8.47
CA GLU A 66 -8.79 10.62 9.12
C GLU A 66 -8.27 11.61 8.07
N TYR A 67 -8.46 12.89 8.32
CA TYR A 67 -7.97 13.98 7.48
C TYR A 67 -6.79 14.67 8.17
N TYR A 68 -5.66 14.77 7.47
CA TYR A 68 -4.42 15.32 8.04
C TYR A 68 -4.09 16.75 7.55
N GLY A 69 -4.89 17.32 6.64
CA GLY A 69 -4.54 18.59 6.03
C GLY A 69 -3.31 18.48 5.11
N LYS A 70 -2.43 19.47 5.13
CA LYS A 70 -1.22 19.47 4.31
C LYS A 70 -0.11 18.69 4.99
N CYS A 71 0.28 17.58 4.42
CA CYS A 71 1.46 16.79 4.79
C CYS A 71 2.00 16.06 3.56
N SER A 72 3.13 15.32 3.65
CA SER A 72 3.61 14.51 2.55
C SER A 72 2.78 13.22 2.40
N ILE A 73 2.77 12.63 1.19
CA ILE A 73 2.07 11.35 0.98
C ILE A 73 2.67 10.21 1.83
N LEU A 74 3.98 10.24 2.05
CA LEU A 74 4.65 9.28 2.92
C LEU A 74 4.20 9.44 4.38
N GLU A 75 4.13 10.67 4.86
CA GLU A 75 3.65 11.00 6.19
C GLU A 75 2.19 10.54 6.39
N ALA A 76 1.29 10.81 5.43
CA ALA A 76 -0.09 10.35 5.50
C ALA A 76 -0.20 8.82 5.58
N LYS A 77 0.62 8.09 4.82
CA LYS A 77 0.64 6.62 4.84
C LYS A 77 1.16 6.07 6.16
N LEU A 78 2.21 6.65 6.72
CA LEU A 78 2.75 6.25 8.02
C LEU A 78 1.79 6.60 9.16
N LYS A 79 1.15 7.77 9.15
CA LYS A 79 0.10 8.13 10.10
C LYS A 79 -1.09 7.18 10.04
N ALA A 80 -1.47 6.71 8.84
CA ALA A 80 -2.50 5.68 8.70
C ALA A 80 -2.13 4.38 9.41
N VAL A 81 -0.87 3.94 9.29
CA VAL A 81 -0.34 2.76 10.00
C VAL A 81 -0.36 3.00 11.50
N GLU A 82 0.16 4.14 11.98
CA GLU A 82 0.19 4.50 13.39
C GLU A 82 -1.21 4.51 14.02
N THR A 83 -2.16 5.24 13.40
CA THR A 83 -3.55 5.28 13.86
C THR A 83 -4.18 3.88 13.89
N GLY A 84 -3.95 3.07 12.84
CA GLY A 84 -4.45 1.70 12.79
C GLY A 84 -3.88 0.81 13.89
N LEU A 85 -2.56 0.87 14.15
CA LEU A 85 -1.91 0.11 15.22
C LEU A 85 -2.38 0.54 16.61
N ARG A 86 -2.55 1.85 16.82
CA ARG A 86 -3.10 2.39 18.07
C ARG A 86 -4.50 1.84 18.32
N LEU A 87 -5.36 1.83 17.31
CA LEU A 87 -6.73 1.28 17.40
C LEU A 87 -6.72 -0.24 17.62
N CYS A 88 -5.80 -0.99 16.97
CA CYS A 88 -5.60 -2.42 17.22
C CYS A 88 -5.23 -2.68 18.69
N TRP A 89 -4.28 -1.92 19.22
CA TRP A 89 -3.86 -2.03 20.62
C TRP A 89 -5.03 -1.74 21.58
N GLN A 90 -5.79 -0.68 21.34
CA GLN A 90 -6.98 -0.32 22.13
C GLN A 90 -8.10 -1.38 22.05
N SER A 91 -8.16 -2.12 20.94
CA SER A 91 -9.11 -3.23 20.73
C SER A 91 -8.60 -4.58 21.26
N ASN A 92 -7.44 -4.61 21.95
CA ASN A 92 -6.77 -5.82 22.45
C ASN A 92 -6.42 -6.84 21.33
N PHE A 93 -6.12 -6.37 20.12
CA PHE A 93 -5.60 -7.20 19.04
C PHE A 93 -4.09 -7.33 19.18
N ASN A 94 -3.62 -8.50 19.62
CA ASN A 94 -2.20 -8.74 19.91
C ASN A 94 -1.41 -9.32 18.72
N LYS A 95 -2.10 -9.85 17.70
CA LYS A 95 -1.51 -10.41 16.48
C LYS A 95 -2.09 -9.69 15.27
N VAL A 96 -1.29 -8.82 14.65
CA VAL A 96 -1.76 -7.92 13.59
C VAL A 96 -0.92 -8.09 12.32
N TRP A 97 -1.58 -8.45 11.22
CA TRP A 97 -0.97 -8.43 9.90
C TRP A 97 -1.27 -7.08 9.23
N VAL A 98 -0.29 -6.18 9.22
CA VAL A 98 -0.38 -4.86 8.59
C VAL A 98 -0.06 -4.97 7.10
N GLU A 99 -0.98 -4.56 6.27
CA GLU A 99 -0.80 -4.54 4.82
C GLU A 99 -0.97 -3.13 4.27
N VAL A 100 0.05 -2.67 3.53
CA VAL A 100 0.12 -1.32 2.98
C VAL A 100 0.40 -1.34 1.48
N ASP A 101 -0.04 -0.31 0.76
CA ASP A 101 0.18 -0.18 -0.69
C ASP A 101 1.44 0.61 -1.07
N SER A 102 2.34 0.83 -0.11
CA SER A 102 3.60 1.54 -0.30
C SER A 102 4.77 0.73 0.23
N LYS A 103 5.62 0.24 -0.67
CA LYS A 103 6.85 -0.46 -0.29
C LYS A 103 7.77 0.43 0.57
N ALA A 104 7.87 1.72 0.25
CA ALA A 104 8.69 2.66 1.02
C ALA A 104 8.17 2.80 2.47
N ALA A 105 6.86 3.00 2.66
CA ALA A 105 6.27 3.08 3.99
C ALA A 105 6.45 1.76 4.76
N MET A 106 6.22 0.61 4.11
CA MET A 106 6.42 -0.71 4.71
C MET A 106 7.86 -0.91 5.19
N LEU A 107 8.85 -0.59 4.34
CA LEU A 107 10.27 -0.74 4.69
C LEU A 107 10.65 0.12 5.89
N LEU A 108 10.18 1.37 5.96
CA LEU A 108 10.41 2.25 7.11
C LEU A 108 9.77 1.70 8.41
N CYS A 109 8.60 1.04 8.32
CA CYS A 109 7.99 0.40 9.49
C CYS A 109 8.79 -0.82 9.98
N ILE A 110 9.44 -1.56 9.07
CA ILE A 110 10.21 -2.77 9.39
C ILE A 110 11.63 -2.42 9.83
N GLN A 111 12.27 -1.50 9.11
CA GLN A 111 13.64 -1.07 9.37
C GLN A 111 13.64 -0.10 10.55
N LYS A 112 14.59 -0.29 11.48
CA LYS A 112 14.77 0.65 12.60
C LYS A 112 15.56 1.91 12.18
N ASP A 113 15.60 2.20 10.90
CA ASP A 113 16.21 3.43 10.39
C ASP A 113 15.33 4.64 10.69
N LYS A 114 16.00 5.77 10.93
CA LYS A 114 15.29 6.99 11.34
C LYS A 114 14.39 7.61 10.28
N GLY A 115 14.54 7.22 9.02
CA GLY A 115 13.77 7.82 7.90
C GLY A 115 13.96 9.34 7.76
N PRO A 116 13.18 10.02 6.92
CA PRO A 116 13.12 11.47 6.86
C PRO A 116 12.68 12.07 8.19
N TRP A 117 13.21 13.23 8.55
CA TRP A 117 12.95 13.87 9.86
C TRP A 117 11.46 14.13 10.12
N GLU A 118 10.67 14.43 9.08
CA GLU A 118 9.23 14.70 9.16
C GLU A 118 8.42 13.51 9.68
N VAL A 119 8.93 12.30 9.52
CA VAL A 119 8.21 11.07 9.89
C VAL A 119 8.82 10.34 11.09
N GLN A 120 9.93 10.83 11.66
CA GLN A 120 10.63 10.14 12.76
C GLN A 120 9.73 9.89 13.97
N TYR A 121 8.97 10.89 14.40
CA TYR A 121 8.05 10.74 15.54
C TYR A 121 6.97 9.67 15.28
N THR A 122 6.41 9.65 14.07
CA THR A 122 5.43 8.64 13.66
C THR A 122 6.07 7.24 13.62
N LEU A 123 7.30 7.13 13.13
CA LEU A 123 8.04 5.85 13.11
C LEU A 123 8.37 5.35 14.53
N GLU A 124 8.78 6.23 15.42
CA GLU A 124 9.01 5.87 16.84
C GLU A 124 7.73 5.32 17.49
N SER A 125 6.59 5.97 17.25
CA SER A 125 5.28 5.50 17.71
C SER A 125 4.93 4.12 17.13
N ILE A 126 5.11 3.91 15.83
CA ILE A 126 4.91 2.61 15.18
C ILE A 126 5.80 1.54 15.83
N HIS A 127 7.09 1.82 16.03
CA HIS A 127 8.03 0.89 16.65
C HIS A 127 7.67 0.57 18.12
N GLN A 128 7.07 1.50 18.85
CA GLN A 128 6.53 1.20 20.19
C GLN A 128 5.41 0.16 20.14
N TYR A 129 4.52 0.21 19.12
CA TYR A 129 3.49 -0.81 18.93
C TYR A 129 4.09 -2.15 18.51
N THR A 130 5.12 -2.16 17.64
CA THR A 130 5.81 -3.41 17.25
C THR A 130 6.52 -4.10 18.41
N SER A 131 6.83 -3.38 19.47
CA SER A 131 7.39 -3.98 20.70
C SER A 131 6.33 -4.57 21.64
N LYS A 132 5.06 -4.22 21.47
CA LYS A 132 3.94 -4.62 22.34
C LYS A 132 3.03 -5.68 21.72
N MET A 133 3.03 -5.80 20.39
CA MET A 133 2.16 -6.69 19.62
C MET A 133 3.01 -7.53 18.66
N ASP A 134 2.51 -8.72 18.31
CA ASP A 134 3.08 -9.53 17.22
C ASP A 134 2.60 -8.96 15.89
N ILE A 135 3.48 -8.25 15.17
CA ILE A 135 3.12 -7.53 13.95
C ILE A 135 3.89 -8.09 12.76
N HIS A 136 3.16 -8.45 11.71
CA HIS A 136 3.69 -8.80 10.40
C HIS A 136 3.35 -7.71 9.39
N PHE A 137 4.35 -7.19 8.65
CA PHE A 137 4.13 -6.21 7.58
C PHE A 137 4.22 -6.85 6.22
N SER A 138 3.31 -6.48 5.31
CA SER A 138 3.35 -6.88 3.91
C SER A 138 2.91 -5.75 2.99
N HIS A 139 3.22 -5.90 1.71
CA HIS A 139 2.80 -4.97 0.66
C HIS A 139 1.67 -5.58 -0.17
N ILE A 140 0.67 -4.77 -0.51
CA ILE A 140 -0.36 -5.10 -1.48
C ILE A 140 -0.40 -4.02 -2.58
N TRP A 141 -0.71 -4.42 -3.81
CA TRP A 141 -1.01 -3.47 -4.85
C TRP A 141 -2.33 -2.73 -4.58
N ARG A 142 -2.40 -1.47 -4.95
CA ARG A 142 -3.57 -0.61 -4.71
C ARG A 142 -4.89 -1.23 -5.20
N GLU A 143 -4.85 -2.00 -6.29
CA GLU A 143 -6.00 -2.69 -6.85
C GLU A 143 -6.60 -3.74 -5.91
N GLY A 144 -5.81 -4.29 -5.00
CA GLY A 144 -6.25 -5.19 -3.92
C GLY A 144 -6.58 -4.48 -2.60
N ASN A 145 -6.48 -3.14 -2.54
CA ASN A 145 -6.66 -2.35 -1.31
C ASN A 145 -7.88 -1.41 -1.39
N LYS A 146 -8.90 -1.79 -2.15
CA LYS A 146 -10.05 -0.93 -2.50
C LYS A 146 -10.91 -0.51 -1.31
N VAL A 147 -11.02 -1.39 -0.30
CA VAL A 147 -11.81 -1.09 0.91
C VAL A 147 -11.23 0.12 1.63
N VAL A 148 -9.91 0.16 1.84
CA VAL A 148 -9.28 1.31 2.53
C VAL A 148 -9.14 2.54 1.65
N ASP A 149 -9.07 2.39 0.32
CA ASP A 149 -9.16 3.54 -0.61
C ASP A 149 -10.50 4.27 -0.44
N TRP A 150 -11.59 3.54 -0.23
CA TRP A 150 -12.90 4.12 0.11
C TRP A 150 -12.86 4.91 1.42
N PHE A 151 -12.25 4.35 2.50
CA PHE A 151 -12.11 5.05 3.78
C PHE A 151 -11.27 6.33 3.64
N ALA A 152 -10.12 6.28 2.96
CA ALA A 152 -9.29 7.46 2.74
C ALA A 152 -10.02 8.54 1.94
N ASN A 153 -10.79 8.16 0.92
CA ASN A 153 -11.64 9.08 0.16
C ASN A 153 -12.73 9.71 1.04
N LYS A 154 -13.34 8.93 1.95
CA LYS A 154 -14.33 9.43 2.89
C LYS A 154 -13.71 10.44 3.86
N GLY A 155 -12.52 10.18 4.41
CA GLY A 155 -11.79 11.12 5.26
C GLY A 155 -11.48 12.44 4.57
N TYR A 156 -11.17 12.39 3.27
CA TYR A 156 -10.98 13.60 2.47
C TYR A 156 -12.26 14.43 2.30
N ILE A 157 -13.43 13.79 2.16
CA ILE A 157 -14.73 14.46 2.01
C ILE A 157 -15.18 15.05 3.35
N GLU A 158 -15.14 14.25 4.42
CA GLU A 158 -15.66 14.62 5.74
C GLU A 158 -14.70 15.55 6.51
N LYS A 159 -13.42 15.56 6.18
CA LYS A 159 -12.36 16.38 6.81
C LYS A 159 -12.26 16.22 8.33
N CYS A 160 -12.53 15.03 8.84
CA CYS A 160 -12.47 14.70 10.26
C CYS A 160 -11.90 13.30 10.48
N PHE A 161 -11.68 12.94 11.75
CA PHE A 161 -11.48 11.56 12.16
C PHE A 161 -12.81 10.91 12.50
N ASN A 162 -13.02 9.67 12.07
CA ASN A 162 -14.12 8.85 12.55
C ASN A 162 -13.76 7.36 12.54
N LEU A 163 -14.27 6.62 13.51
CA LEU A 163 -14.15 5.18 13.65
C LEU A 163 -15.53 4.55 13.47
N LEU A 164 -15.67 3.71 12.47
CA LEU A 164 -16.93 3.04 12.11
C LEU A 164 -16.87 1.56 12.51
N GLN A 165 -17.88 1.11 13.23
CA GLN A 165 -18.07 -0.31 13.53
C GLN A 165 -18.66 -1.04 12.32
N ALA A 166 -18.54 -2.37 12.28
CA ALA A 166 -19.03 -3.19 11.16
C ALA A 166 -20.52 -2.98 10.83
N ASN A 167 -21.36 -2.72 11.82
CA ASN A 167 -22.81 -2.48 11.66
C ASN A 167 -23.11 -1.09 11.05
N GLU A 168 -22.20 -0.13 11.14
CA GLU A 168 -22.32 1.22 10.59
C GLU A 168 -21.92 1.31 9.12
N LEU A 169 -21.34 0.23 8.57
CA LEU A 169 -20.90 0.19 7.18
C LEU A 169 -22.09 -0.12 6.26
N HIS A 170 -22.38 0.77 5.31
CA HIS A 170 -23.53 0.67 4.41
C HIS A 170 -23.14 0.84 2.93
N GLY A 171 -24.04 0.46 2.01
CA GLY A 171 -23.91 0.71 0.59
C GLY A 171 -22.67 0.09 -0.05
N LEU A 172 -21.93 0.87 -0.83
CA LEU A 172 -20.79 0.43 -1.63
C LEU A 172 -19.71 -0.28 -0.82
N ILE A 173 -19.39 0.23 0.39
CA ILE A 173 -18.32 -0.35 1.22
C ILE A 173 -18.61 -1.80 1.60
N ARG A 174 -19.87 -2.17 1.89
CA ARG A 174 -20.25 -3.57 2.14
C ARG A 174 -20.04 -4.46 0.92
N GLY A 175 -20.25 -3.90 -0.27
CA GLY A 175 -19.98 -4.60 -1.52
C GLY A 175 -18.48 -4.91 -1.68
N LEU A 176 -17.61 -3.92 -1.44
CA LEU A 176 -16.15 -4.09 -1.51
C LEU A 176 -15.65 -5.12 -0.48
N ILE A 177 -16.12 -5.06 0.77
CA ILE A 177 -15.80 -6.04 1.82
C ILE A 177 -16.24 -7.45 1.41
N ARG A 178 -17.41 -7.57 0.77
CA ARG A 178 -17.88 -8.88 0.28
C ARG A 178 -16.98 -9.43 -0.83
N MET A 179 -16.46 -8.56 -1.72
CA MET A 179 -15.48 -8.97 -2.74
C MET A 179 -14.20 -9.52 -2.10
N ASP A 180 -13.65 -8.85 -1.07
CA ASP A 180 -12.50 -9.35 -0.31
C ASP A 180 -12.81 -10.71 0.34
N LYS A 181 -13.94 -10.82 1.02
CA LYS A 181 -14.40 -12.06 1.68
C LYS A 181 -14.51 -13.24 0.69
N MET A 182 -14.87 -12.96 -0.57
CA MET A 182 -14.99 -13.95 -1.64
C MET A 182 -13.67 -14.18 -2.40
N ASN A 183 -12.57 -13.55 -2.00
CA ASN A 183 -11.27 -13.57 -2.68
C ASN A 183 -11.36 -13.14 -4.16
N MET A 184 -12.23 -12.17 -4.46
CA MET A 184 -12.37 -11.68 -5.83
C MET A 184 -11.12 -10.91 -6.25
N ALA A 185 -10.54 -11.33 -7.37
CA ALA A 185 -9.35 -10.69 -7.90
C ALA A 185 -9.66 -9.36 -8.59
N SER A 186 -8.73 -8.42 -8.46
CA SER A 186 -8.64 -7.22 -9.27
C SER A 186 -7.54 -7.37 -10.31
N ILE A 187 -7.65 -6.71 -11.45
CA ILE A 187 -6.65 -6.77 -12.51
C ILE A 187 -5.78 -5.51 -12.44
N ARG A 188 -4.47 -5.71 -12.42
CA ARG A 188 -3.46 -4.67 -12.59
C ARG A 188 -2.76 -4.86 -13.92
N MET A 189 -2.62 -3.79 -14.71
CA MET A 189 -1.82 -3.80 -15.94
C MET A 189 -0.37 -3.42 -15.59
N MET A 190 0.56 -4.36 -15.73
CA MET A 190 1.99 -4.14 -15.52
C MET A 190 2.67 -3.95 -16.88
N LYS A 191 3.55 -2.95 -16.97
CA LYS A 191 4.44 -2.80 -18.15
C LYS A 191 5.49 -3.92 -18.07
N GLU A 192 5.73 -4.59 -19.18
CA GLU A 192 6.84 -5.54 -19.30
C GLU A 192 8.15 -4.79 -19.03
N ALA A 193 8.98 -5.33 -18.12
CA ALA A 193 10.34 -4.89 -17.96
C ALA A 193 11.10 -5.29 -19.25
N GLN A 194 11.70 -4.35 -19.96
CA GLN A 194 12.68 -4.67 -20.99
C GLN A 194 13.90 -5.24 -20.26
N GLU A 195 14.26 -6.49 -20.55
CA GLU A 195 15.60 -6.99 -20.29
C GLU A 195 16.55 -6.10 -21.12
N GLU A 196 17.35 -5.30 -20.47
CA GLU A 196 18.49 -4.64 -21.10
C GLU A 196 19.51 -5.74 -21.44
N GLU A 197 19.46 -6.27 -22.67
CA GLU A 197 20.54 -7.05 -23.24
C GLU A 197 21.81 -6.20 -23.25
N GLY A 198 22.76 -6.65 -22.44
CA GLY A 198 24.19 -6.48 -22.54
C GLY A 198 24.75 -5.18 -23.14
N ARG A 199 25.03 -4.20 -22.29
CA ARG A 199 26.13 -3.27 -22.54
C ARG A 199 27.21 -3.51 -21.49
N SER A 200 28.21 -4.29 -21.88
CA SER A 200 29.51 -4.32 -21.21
C SER A 200 30.14 -2.94 -21.37
N ASP A 201 30.20 -2.16 -20.30
CA ASP A 201 31.11 -1.02 -20.25
C ASP A 201 31.80 -1.01 -18.89
N THR A 202 33.11 -1.21 -19.00
CA THR A 202 34.11 -1.02 -17.94
C THR A 202 34.23 0.46 -17.62
N GLY A 203 34.05 0.83 -16.35
CA GLY A 203 34.60 2.09 -15.88
C GLY A 203 33.78 2.86 -14.86
N THR A 204 34.38 2.95 -13.69
CA THR A 204 34.29 3.98 -12.65
C THR A 204 33.04 4.10 -11.78
N ALA A 205 33.31 3.91 -10.49
CA ALA A 205 32.44 4.13 -9.34
C ALA A 205 31.88 5.57 -9.32
N GLY A 206 30.56 5.67 -9.15
CA GLY A 206 29.87 6.93 -8.92
C GLY A 206 28.39 6.71 -8.68
N ALA A 207 27.95 7.01 -7.45
CA ALA A 207 26.57 7.20 -7.01
C ALA A 207 25.56 6.08 -7.32
N ARG A 208 25.33 5.22 -6.35
CA ARG A 208 24.28 4.20 -6.38
C ARG A 208 22.90 4.86 -6.34
N GLY A 209 22.31 5.05 -7.52
CA GLY A 209 20.88 5.24 -7.66
C GLY A 209 20.17 3.92 -7.31
N TRP A 210 19.26 3.96 -6.38
CA TRP A 210 18.47 2.81 -5.95
C TRP A 210 17.43 2.46 -7.03
N ASN A 211 17.76 1.46 -7.84
CA ASN A 211 16.78 0.87 -8.78
C ASN A 211 15.97 -0.18 -8.04
N TRP A 212 14.67 0.11 -7.83
CA TRP A 212 13.74 -0.74 -7.08
C TRP A 212 12.88 -1.59 -8.01
N ASP A 213 13.48 -2.45 -8.81
CA ASP A 213 12.76 -3.47 -9.55
C ASP A 213 12.70 -4.79 -8.77
N CYS A 214 11.47 -5.18 -8.50
CA CYS A 214 10.95 -6.48 -8.13
C CYS A 214 11.96 -7.61 -7.89
N ALA A 215 12.43 -7.76 -6.66
CA ALA A 215 12.79 -9.07 -6.15
C ALA A 215 11.62 -9.58 -5.29
N VAL A 216 10.92 -10.56 -5.81
CA VAL A 216 9.97 -11.41 -5.09
C VAL A 216 10.76 -12.10 -3.98
N LEU A 217 10.60 -11.64 -2.74
CA LEU A 217 10.94 -12.43 -1.57
C LEU A 217 9.76 -13.36 -1.26
N ASP A 218 9.58 -14.36 -2.11
CA ASP A 218 8.86 -15.57 -1.76
C ASP A 218 9.91 -16.61 -1.32
N ARG A 219 10.36 -16.48 -0.09
CA ARG A 219 11.08 -17.53 0.64
C ARG A 219 10.75 -17.44 2.12
N SER A 220 9.56 -17.84 2.46
CA SER A 220 9.26 -18.51 3.72
C SER A 220 7.83 -19.04 3.62
N GLY A 221 7.69 -20.37 3.62
CA GLY A 221 6.39 -21.02 3.71
C GLY A 221 5.66 -20.51 4.96
N TRP A 222 4.62 -19.77 4.72
CA TRP A 222 3.63 -19.30 5.69
C TRP A 222 2.24 -19.49 5.08
#